data_6c2d6654ddbec965af3c5ec3ca716449
#
_entry.id   6c2d6654ddbec965af3c5ec3ca716449
#
_cell.length_a   1.000
_cell.length_b   1.000
_cell.length_c   1.000
_cell.angle_alpha   90.00
_cell.angle_beta   90.00
_cell.angle_gamma   90.00
#
_symmetry.space_group_name_H-M   'P 1'
#
loop_
_entity.id
_entity.type
_entity.pdbx_description
1 polymer ?
#
loop_
_entity_poly.entity_id
_entity_poly.type
_entity_poly.pdbx_seq_one_letter_code
_entity_poly.pdbx_strand_id
1 'polypeptide(L)'
;VKLVWHAFRKPVQAERGAKANPHSQAAAEPVFADDQVSFWGQPVAFVAADTLENAREAAALLVIHYAETASDFHFDPLKGDLPPGEDDVRLGDFEGAFAAAPVQVDSVFTTPIQNHCQMEPCATTAWFEGDTLVVHTSNQSIKRPQHLLAETLQIHREKVHLMSRYIGGGFGGKGPSYEDLTLAALAARDLGQPVKVAFTRQQMFHASIHRPATVQRVRLGATPDGRLTAFALEAATHCARHDTFTEHAASFSRALYAAPNRLTGHRLVRLDIPVAGAMRAPGEAVGMLSLEGAMDELAEKLGLDPIELRIRNEPDSHPETGAPFSARQLVECMTDGAQRFGWSKRNPKPAQVVDGEWHVGLGMAAAIRGNFLLPAKASMKIEADGTVTIRQGMTDIGTGTYTILAQITAETL
;
A
#
# COMPACT_ATOMS: atom_id res chain seq x y z
N VAL A 1 20.68 -10.76 30.53
CA VAL A 1 20.99 -10.44 29.12
C VAL A 1 21.78 -11.58 28.52
N LYS A 2 21.31 -12.11 27.40
CA LYS A 2 21.96 -13.22 26.68
C LYS A 2 22.72 -12.77 25.44
N LEU A 3 22.25 -11.71 24.80
CA LEU A 3 22.81 -11.21 23.55
C LEU A 3 22.60 -9.70 23.43
N VAL A 4 23.63 -9.00 22.96
CA VAL A 4 23.56 -7.58 22.57
C VAL A 4 24.23 -7.43 21.21
N TRP A 5 23.49 -6.88 20.25
CA TRP A 5 23.99 -6.49 18.94
C TRP A 5 23.81 -5.01 18.72
N HIS A 6 24.63 -4.42 17.86
CA HIS A 6 24.55 -3.02 17.47
C HIS A 6 25.14 -2.81 16.07
N ALA A 7 24.93 -1.65 15.49
CA ALA A 7 25.31 -1.29 14.11
C ALA A 7 26.81 -1.40 13.80
N PHE A 8 27.70 -1.42 14.80
CA PHE A 8 29.16 -1.56 14.62
C PHE A 8 29.67 -3.01 14.61
N ARG A 9 28.79 -3.99 14.81
CA ARG A 9 29.13 -5.39 14.59
C ARG A 9 28.92 -5.69 13.10
N LYS A 10 29.95 -6.29 12.44
CA LYS A 10 29.82 -6.64 11.00
C LYS A 10 28.47 -7.31 10.74
N PRO A 11 27.62 -6.72 9.88
CA PRO A 11 26.36 -7.35 9.52
C PRO A 11 26.64 -8.66 8.80
N VAL A 12 25.74 -9.61 8.93
CA VAL A 12 25.68 -10.72 7.98
C VAL A 12 25.26 -10.08 6.65
N GLN A 13 26.19 -9.94 5.73
CA GLN A 13 25.91 -9.38 4.41
C GLN A 13 24.91 -10.31 3.72
N ALA A 14 23.67 -9.86 3.61
CA ALA A 14 22.86 -10.23 2.47
C ALA A 14 23.52 -9.55 1.27
N GLU A 15 24.17 -10.30 0.40
CA GLU A 15 24.69 -9.74 -0.84
C GLU A 15 23.55 -9.02 -1.56
N ARG A 16 23.79 -7.75 -1.93
CA ARG A 16 22.89 -6.96 -2.76
C ARG A 16 22.81 -7.58 -4.15
N GLY A 17 22.03 -8.62 -4.33
CA GLY A 17 21.95 -9.39 -5.58
C GLY A 17 20.55 -9.62 -6.11
N ALA A 18 19.51 -9.37 -5.35
CA ALA A 18 18.16 -9.44 -5.90
C ALA A 18 17.89 -8.14 -6.68
N LYS A 19 17.80 -8.23 -8.00
CA LYS A 19 17.25 -7.15 -8.85
C LYS A 19 15.92 -6.73 -8.24
N ALA A 20 15.82 -5.49 -7.82
CA ALA A 20 14.59 -4.91 -7.28
C ALA A 20 13.46 -5.18 -8.28
N ASN A 21 12.47 -5.96 -7.87
CA ASN A 21 11.25 -6.09 -8.63
C ASN A 21 10.55 -4.73 -8.54
N PRO A 22 10.23 -4.03 -9.62
CA PRO A 22 9.59 -2.72 -9.60
C PRO A 22 8.23 -2.70 -8.87
N HIS A 23 7.66 -3.87 -8.58
CA HIS A 23 6.48 -4.04 -7.73
C HIS A 23 6.84 -4.54 -6.31
N SER A 24 8.12 -4.60 -5.94
CA SER A 24 8.51 -5.00 -4.61
C SER A 24 8.34 -3.83 -3.66
N GLN A 25 7.38 -3.96 -2.78
CA GLN A 25 7.37 -3.21 -1.53
C GLN A 25 8.74 -3.43 -0.86
N ALA A 26 9.39 -2.35 -0.47
CA ALA A 26 10.73 -2.22 0.08
C ALA A 26 11.44 -3.54 0.39
N ALA A 27 12.57 -3.78 -0.24
CA ALA A 27 13.53 -4.74 0.28
C ALA A 27 13.89 -4.27 1.69
N ALA A 28 13.67 -5.10 2.70
CA ALA A 28 14.12 -4.78 4.05
C ALA A 28 15.62 -4.43 3.97
N GLU A 29 15.99 -3.23 4.41
CA GLU A 29 17.38 -2.89 4.50
C GLU A 29 18.06 -3.90 5.44
N PRO A 30 19.30 -4.32 5.15
CA PRO A 30 20.00 -5.24 6.03
C PRO A 30 20.08 -4.63 7.42
N VAL A 31 19.61 -5.36 8.43
CA VAL A 31 19.66 -4.90 9.83
C VAL A 31 21.10 -4.64 10.22
N PHE A 32 21.40 -3.46 10.75
CA PHE A 32 22.75 -3.03 11.14
C PHE A 32 23.77 -3.05 9.99
N ALA A 33 23.33 -2.66 8.78
CA ALA A 33 24.16 -2.68 7.57
C ALA A 33 25.39 -1.77 7.66
N ASP A 34 25.24 -0.62 8.29
CA ASP A 34 26.28 0.37 8.49
C ASP A 34 26.04 1.17 9.78
N ASP A 35 26.79 2.26 9.97
CA ASP A 35 26.69 3.19 11.08
C ASP A 35 25.86 4.45 10.75
N GLN A 36 25.15 4.44 9.62
CA GLN A 36 24.28 5.53 9.22
C GLN A 36 22.84 5.30 9.72
N VAL A 37 22.24 6.32 10.28
CA VAL A 37 20.84 6.35 10.65
C VAL A 37 20.12 7.27 9.68
N SER A 38 19.29 6.68 8.82
CA SER A 38 18.62 7.37 7.72
C SER A 38 17.23 7.90 8.09
N PHE A 39 16.61 7.39 9.16
CA PHE A 39 15.28 7.82 9.59
C PHE A 39 15.01 7.52 11.07
N TRP A 40 14.04 8.23 11.62
CA TRP A 40 13.56 8.01 12.98
C TRP A 40 12.88 6.64 13.11
N GLY A 41 13.38 5.80 14.02
CA GLY A 41 12.86 4.44 14.26
C GLY A 41 13.68 3.33 13.60
N GLN A 42 14.71 3.66 12.83
CA GLN A 42 15.66 2.66 12.33
C GLN A 42 16.33 1.93 13.50
N PRO A 43 16.32 0.59 13.51
CA PRO A 43 16.97 -0.18 14.56
C PRO A 43 18.48 0.05 14.60
N VAL A 44 19.01 0.45 15.76
CA VAL A 44 20.45 0.70 15.97
C VAL A 44 21.08 -0.31 16.92
N ALA A 45 20.27 -0.99 17.73
CA ALA A 45 20.72 -2.04 18.64
C ALA A 45 19.62 -3.06 18.90
N PHE A 46 20.02 -4.25 19.31
CA PHE A 46 19.12 -5.35 19.68
C PHE A 46 19.63 -6.03 20.94
N VAL A 47 18.72 -6.32 21.86
CA VAL A 47 19.02 -7.02 23.12
C VAL A 47 18.10 -8.20 23.26
N ALA A 48 18.64 -9.39 23.55
CA ALA A 48 17.90 -10.56 23.98
C ALA A 48 18.21 -10.93 25.42
N ALA A 49 17.18 -11.27 26.19
CA ALA A 49 17.29 -11.67 27.60
C ALA A 49 16.31 -12.81 27.90
N ASP A 50 16.31 -13.30 29.14
CA ASP A 50 15.43 -14.39 29.59
C ASP A 50 13.97 -13.98 29.62
N THR A 51 13.69 -12.71 29.92
CA THR A 51 12.36 -12.13 29.94
C THR A 51 12.29 -10.86 29.10
N LEU A 52 11.08 -10.48 28.68
CA LEU A 52 10.84 -9.25 27.95
C LEU A 52 11.22 -8.01 28.77
N GLU A 53 10.93 -8.04 30.07
CA GLU A 53 11.24 -6.96 31.00
C GLU A 53 12.76 -6.73 31.08
N ASN A 54 13.54 -7.80 31.29
CA ASN A 54 15.01 -7.74 31.32
C ASN A 54 15.59 -7.26 29.99
N ALA A 55 15.00 -7.67 28.85
CA ALA A 55 15.43 -7.20 27.54
C ALA A 55 15.17 -5.71 27.34
N ARG A 56 14.01 -5.20 27.76
CA ARG A 56 13.65 -3.79 27.70
C ARG A 56 14.50 -2.92 28.62
N GLU A 57 14.69 -3.36 29.86
CA GLU A 57 15.55 -2.66 30.81
C GLU A 57 16.98 -2.56 30.29
N ALA A 58 17.53 -3.65 29.81
CA ALA A 58 18.88 -3.65 29.25
C ALA A 58 18.99 -2.79 27.97
N ALA A 59 18.00 -2.79 27.13
CA ALA A 59 17.96 -1.93 25.94
C ALA A 59 17.91 -0.43 26.33
N ALA A 60 17.18 -0.09 27.39
CA ALA A 60 17.10 1.28 27.89
C ALA A 60 18.41 1.79 28.53
N LEU A 61 19.30 0.89 28.93
CA LEU A 61 20.63 1.23 29.45
C LEU A 61 21.66 1.52 28.36
N LEU A 62 21.34 1.24 27.09
CA LEU A 62 22.25 1.53 25.98
C LEU A 62 22.35 3.04 25.75
N VAL A 63 23.56 3.55 25.80
CA VAL A 63 23.86 4.96 25.47
C VAL A 63 24.42 5.01 24.06
N ILE A 64 23.73 5.74 23.18
CA ILE A 64 24.11 5.87 21.77
C ILE A 64 24.47 7.33 21.51
N HIS A 65 25.67 7.56 20.98
CA HIS A 65 26.10 8.88 20.57
C HIS A 65 25.98 9.02 19.06
N TYR A 66 25.30 10.08 18.62
CA TYR A 66 25.08 10.38 17.21
C TYR A 66 25.95 11.57 16.78
N ALA A 67 26.54 11.46 15.60
CA ALA A 67 27.08 12.61 14.87
C ALA A 67 25.97 13.10 13.93
N GLU A 68 25.46 14.31 14.17
CA GLU A 68 24.36 14.87 13.38
C GLU A 68 24.85 15.28 11.99
N THR A 69 24.04 14.98 10.99
CA THR A 69 24.23 15.42 9.60
C THR A 69 22.97 16.16 9.12
N ALA A 70 23.14 16.98 8.07
CA ALA A 70 22.01 17.67 7.47
C ALA A 70 20.99 16.66 6.89
N SER A 71 19.72 16.86 7.19
CA SER A 71 18.63 15.98 6.79
C SER A 71 17.53 16.78 6.11
N ASP A 72 16.83 16.16 5.14
CA ASP A 72 15.69 16.74 4.45
C ASP A 72 14.41 15.94 4.78
N PHE A 73 13.51 16.59 5.52
CA PHE A 73 12.20 16.03 5.91
C PHE A 73 11.04 16.76 5.25
N HIS A 74 11.33 17.80 4.46
CA HIS A 74 10.28 18.66 3.91
C HIS A 74 9.80 18.12 2.55
N PHE A 75 8.54 17.70 2.51
CA PHE A 75 7.89 17.29 1.27
C PHE A 75 7.53 18.51 0.42
N ASP A 76 8.37 18.83 -0.55
CA ASP A 76 8.13 19.85 -1.57
C ASP A 76 7.79 19.14 -2.90
N PRO A 77 6.53 19.16 -3.35
CA PRO A 77 6.11 18.47 -4.57
C PRO A 77 6.81 18.98 -5.84
N LEU A 78 7.36 20.21 -5.83
CA LEU A 78 8.07 20.78 -6.97
C LEU A 78 9.48 20.21 -7.14
N LYS A 79 10.02 19.53 -6.12
CA LYS A 79 11.32 18.84 -6.17
C LYS A 79 11.24 17.37 -6.60
N GLY A 80 10.06 16.92 -7.00
CA GLY A 80 9.86 15.53 -7.41
C GLY A 80 10.40 15.25 -8.81
N ASP A 81 11.15 14.15 -8.93
CA ASP A 81 11.61 13.59 -10.19
C ASP A 81 10.60 12.55 -10.72
N LEU A 82 10.74 12.15 -11.98
CA LEU A 82 10.04 10.98 -12.49
C LEU A 82 10.46 9.73 -11.69
N PRO A 83 9.51 8.87 -11.30
CA PRO A 83 9.86 7.59 -10.68
C PRO A 83 10.69 6.74 -11.63
N PRO A 84 11.61 5.91 -11.13
CA PRO A 84 12.46 5.08 -11.98
C PRO A 84 11.65 4.16 -12.91
N GLY A 85 11.88 4.28 -14.22
CA GLY A 85 11.21 3.47 -15.24
C GLY A 85 9.78 3.90 -15.57
N GLU A 86 9.37 5.07 -15.14
CA GLU A 86 8.07 5.66 -15.48
C GLU A 86 8.21 6.91 -16.34
N ASP A 87 7.21 7.11 -17.20
CA ASP A 87 7.02 8.31 -18.00
C ASP A 87 5.60 8.87 -17.78
N ASP A 88 5.41 10.14 -18.08
CA ASP A 88 4.07 10.72 -18.16
C ASP A 88 3.30 10.06 -19.32
N VAL A 89 2.06 9.65 -19.05
CA VAL A 89 1.17 9.12 -20.08
C VAL A 89 0.39 10.24 -20.70
N ARG A 90 0.51 10.39 -22.02
CA ARG A 90 -0.13 11.44 -22.81
C ARG A 90 -0.97 10.83 -23.92
N LEU A 91 -2.18 11.35 -24.11
CA LEU A 91 -3.06 11.05 -25.22
C LEU A 91 -3.61 12.33 -25.78
N GLY A 92 -3.54 12.54 -27.10
CA GLY A 92 -3.99 13.75 -27.76
C GLY A 92 -3.19 15.00 -27.33
N ASP A 93 -3.82 16.18 -27.43
CA ASP A 93 -3.27 17.48 -27.01
C ASP A 93 -4.03 17.96 -25.77
N PHE A 94 -3.55 17.56 -24.59
CA PHE A 94 -4.18 17.94 -23.33
C PHE A 94 -4.19 19.47 -23.12
N GLU A 95 -3.05 20.13 -23.32
CA GLU A 95 -2.92 21.55 -22.98
C GLU A 95 -3.78 22.42 -23.90
N GLY A 96 -3.79 22.15 -25.21
CA GLY A 96 -4.65 22.86 -26.16
C GLY A 96 -6.14 22.59 -25.89
N ALA A 97 -6.52 21.35 -25.63
CA ALA A 97 -7.90 20.99 -25.34
C ALA A 97 -8.40 21.56 -24.01
N PHE A 98 -7.55 21.58 -22.98
CA PHE A 98 -7.90 22.20 -21.71
C PHE A 98 -8.09 23.71 -21.84
N ALA A 99 -7.14 24.40 -22.50
CA ALA A 99 -7.23 25.83 -22.72
C ALA A 99 -8.47 26.26 -23.54
N ALA A 100 -8.88 25.42 -24.49
CA ALA A 100 -10.06 25.66 -25.33
C ALA A 100 -11.40 25.24 -24.68
N ALA A 101 -11.37 24.50 -23.56
CA ALA A 101 -12.57 24.01 -22.93
C ALA A 101 -13.40 25.15 -22.32
N PRO A 102 -14.72 25.24 -22.62
CA PRO A 102 -15.56 26.32 -22.11
C PRO A 102 -15.83 26.22 -20.61
N VAL A 103 -15.74 25.04 -20.03
CA VAL A 103 -15.85 24.83 -18.58
C VAL A 103 -14.59 24.11 -18.10
N GLN A 104 -13.93 24.65 -17.10
CA GLN A 104 -12.65 24.15 -16.60
C GLN A 104 -12.67 24.00 -15.08
N VAL A 105 -12.02 22.95 -14.59
CA VAL A 105 -11.60 22.76 -13.19
C VAL A 105 -10.09 22.60 -13.18
N ASP A 106 -9.42 23.30 -12.27
CA ASP A 106 -7.98 23.14 -11.97
C ASP A 106 -7.83 23.22 -10.45
N SER A 107 -7.76 22.06 -9.83
CA SER A 107 -7.81 21.95 -8.37
C SER A 107 -6.66 21.09 -7.85
N VAL A 108 -6.18 21.46 -6.67
CA VAL A 108 -5.11 20.74 -5.97
C VAL A 108 -5.67 20.09 -4.72
N PHE A 109 -5.44 18.78 -4.60
CA PHE A 109 -5.83 17.97 -3.46
C PHE A 109 -4.59 17.45 -2.74
N THR A 110 -4.67 17.36 -1.43
CA THR A 110 -3.58 16.82 -0.61
C THR A 110 -4.08 15.72 0.29
N THR A 111 -3.23 14.70 0.51
CA THR A 111 -3.47 13.68 1.53
C THR A 111 -2.28 13.62 2.49
N PRO A 112 -2.51 13.45 3.80
CA PRO A 112 -1.42 13.30 4.76
C PRO A 112 -0.79 11.91 4.70
N ILE A 113 0.32 11.73 5.39
CA ILE A 113 0.87 10.42 5.73
C ILE A 113 -0.18 9.63 6.52
N GLN A 114 -0.31 8.33 6.22
CA GLN A 114 -1.22 7.42 6.93
C GLN A 114 -0.49 6.17 7.37
N ASN A 115 -0.67 5.79 8.64
CA ASN A 115 -0.17 4.54 9.19
C ASN A 115 -1.28 3.49 9.25
N HIS A 116 -0.92 2.22 9.05
CA HIS A 116 -1.87 1.10 8.94
C HIS A 116 -2.65 0.82 10.23
N CYS A 117 -2.07 1.12 11.39
CA CYS A 117 -2.70 1.03 12.72
C CYS A 117 -3.36 -0.32 13.02
N GLN A 118 -2.85 -1.44 12.47
CA GLN A 118 -3.36 -2.76 12.76
C GLN A 118 -3.30 -3.06 14.27
N MET A 119 -4.32 -3.74 14.79
CA MET A 119 -4.43 -4.02 16.24
C MET A 119 -3.27 -4.88 16.74
N GLU A 120 -2.89 -5.92 16.01
CA GLU A 120 -1.74 -6.75 16.30
C GLU A 120 -0.45 -6.10 15.77
N PRO A 121 0.54 -5.78 16.60
CA PRO A 121 1.87 -5.39 16.15
C PRO A 121 2.58 -6.51 15.38
N CYS A 122 3.62 -6.19 14.62
CA CYS A 122 4.51 -7.20 14.04
C CYS A 122 5.20 -7.97 15.17
N ALA A 123 5.20 -9.28 15.06
CA ALA A 123 5.86 -10.16 16.01
C ALA A 123 6.28 -11.46 15.35
N THR A 124 7.48 -11.92 15.70
CA THR A 124 8.06 -13.16 15.22
C THR A 124 8.64 -13.97 16.37
N THR A 125 8.37 -15.29 16.35
CA THR A 125 9.04 -16.27 17.21
C THR A 125 9.78 -17.23 16.30
N ALA A 126 11.07 -17.46 16.55
CA ALA A 126 11.92 -18.33 15.75
C ALA A 126 12.73 -19.28 16.64
N TRP A 127 12.94 -20.50 16.18
CA TRP A 127 13.81 -21.51 16.82
C TRP A 127 14.30 -22.53 15.80
N PHE A 128 15.32 -23.30 16.16
CA PHE A 128 15.83 -24.38 15.34
C PHE A 128 15.40 -25.75 15.89
N GLU A 129 14.92 -26.60 15.00
CA GLU A 129 14.73 -28.07 15.23
C GLU A 129 15.75 -28.81 14.37
N GLY A 130 16.86 -29.20 14.99
CA GLY A 130 18.03 -29.71 14.26
C GLY A 130 18.58 -28.61 13.34
N ASP A 131 18.56 -28.82 12.03
CA ASP A 131 19.01 -27.89 11.02
C ASP A 131 17.87 -27.11 10.32
N THR A 132 16.65 -27.29 10.79
CA THR A 132 15.45 -26.65 10.27
C THR A 132 15.06 -25.45 11.13
N LEU A 133 14.98 -24.28 10.52
CA LEU A 133 14.45 -23.08 11.15
C LEU A 133 12.92 -23.11 11.14
N VAL A 134 12.31 -23.03 12.30
CA VAL A 134 10.86 -22.87 12.47
C VAL A 134 10.54 -21.46 12.87
N VAL A 135 9.59 -20.84 12.18
CA VAL A 135 9.23 -19.43 12.38
C VAL A 135 7.72 -19.26 12.44
N HIS A 136 7.24 -18.65 13.51
CA HIS A 136 5.88 -18.12 13.59
C HIS A 136 5.93 -16.60 13.51
N THR A 137 5.25 -16.03 12.52
CA THR A 137 5.23 -14.60 12.29
C THR A 137 3.86 -14.11 11.84
N SER A 138 3.55 -12.84 12.04
CA SER A 138 2.35 -12.19 11.53
C SER A 138 2.67 -11.42 10.22
N ASN A 139 2.77 -12.15 9.10
CA ASN A 139 3.09 -11.55 7.80
C ASN A 139 2.04 -11.92 6.74
N GLN A 140 1.74 -10.99 5.83
CA GLN A 140 0.73 -11.16 4.75
C GLN A 140 1.21 -12.11 3.63
N SER A 141 2.46 -12.54 3.66
CA SER A 141 3.05 -13.48 2.73
C SER A 141 3.91 -14.50 3.50
N ILE A 142 3.92 -15.74 3.05
CA ILE A 142 4.80 -16.78 3.64
C ILE A 142 6.04 -17.06 2.78
N LYS A 143 5.95 -16.90 1.46
CA LYS A 143 7.05 -17.29 0.55
C LYS A 143 8.18 -16.27 0.55
N ARG A 144 7.85 -14.98 0.58
CA ARG A 144 8.84 -13.90 0.54
C ARG A 144 9.71 -13.86 1.79
N PRO A 145 9.13 -13.84 3.02
CA PRO A 145 9.94 -13.91 4.24
C PRO A 145 10.69 -15.24 4.37
N GLN A 146 10.14 -16.38 3.89
CA GLN A 146 10.86 -17.64 3.82
C GLN A 146 12.14 -17.54 2.99
N HIS A 147 12.04 -16.90 1.82
CA HIS A 147 13.19 -16.70 0.93
C HIS A 147 14.24 -15.77 1.55
N LEU A 148 13.81 -14.65 2.11
CA LEU A 148 14.66 -13.72 2.83
C LEU A 148 15.45 -14.40 3.96
N LEU A 149 14.79 -15.21 4.78
CA LEU A 149 15.45 -15.92 5.88
C LEU A 149 16.45 -16.96 5.38
N ALA A 150 16.12 -17.68 4.32
CA ALA A 150 17.02 -18.66 3.71
C ALA A 150 18.32 -18.00 3.21
N GLU A 151 18.19 -16.85 2.53
CA GLU A 151 19.32 -16.04 2.05
C GLU A 151 20.12 -15.46 3.22
N THR A 152 19.43 -14.85 4.20
CA THR A 152 20.10 -14.22 5.37
C THR A 152 20.90 -15.25 6.19
N LEU A 153 20.36 -16.47 6.35
CA LEU A 153 21.01 -17.50 7.16
C LEU A 153 21.92 -18.41 6.34
N GLN A 154 21.98 -18.27 5.01
CA GLN A 154 22.70 -19.12 4.08
C GLN A 154 22.33 -20.61 4.22
N ILE A 155 21.03 -20.89 4.32
CA ILE A 155 20.47 -22.24 4.39
C ILE A 155 19.51 -22.50 3.24
N HIS A 156 19.28 -23.77 2.91
CA HIS A 156 18.34 -24.13 1.85
C HIS A 156 16.91 -23.72 2.24
N ARG A 157 16.13 -23.20 1.29
CA ARG A 157 14.76 -22.71 1.52
C ARG A 157 13.84 -23.76 2.16
N GLU A 158 14.00 -25.03 1.82
CA GLU A 158 13.23 -26.13 2.38
C GLU A 158 13.48 -26.35 3.87
N LYS A 159 14.59 -25.82 4.41
CA LYS A 159 14.91 -25.83 5.83
C LYS A 159 14.34 -24.63 6.60
N VAL A 160 13.52 -23.79 5.96
CA VAL A 160 12.80 -22.67 6.60
C VAL A 160 11.31 -23.01 6.62
N HIS A 161 10.80 -23.36 7.80
CA HIS A 161 9.41 -23.68 8.04
C HIS A 161 8.69 -22.47 8.63
N LEU A 162 8.08 -21.65 7.75
CA LEU A 162 7.45 -20.40 8.15
C LEU A 162 5.93 -20.53 8.19
N MET A 163 5.34 -20.11 9.29
CA MET A 163 3.91 -20.15 9.55
C MET A 163 3.39 -18.74 9.88
N SER A 164 2.31 -18.33 9.18
CA SER A 164 1.56 -17.11 9.44
C SER A 164 0.07 -17.46 9.42
N ARG A 165 -0.40 -18.11 10.48
CA ARG A 165 -1.74 -18.70 10.53
C ARG A 165 -2.84 -17.69 10.86
N TYR A 166 -2.56 -16.79 11.82
CA TYR A 166 -3.50 -15.79 12.29
C TYR A 166 -2.84 -14.42 12.22
N ILE A 167 -3.51 -13.46 11.61
CA ILE A 167 -3.02 -12.10 11.44
C ILE A 167 -4.07 -11.14 11.95
N GLY A 168 -3.72 -10.38 12.98
CA GLY A 168 -4.59 -9.39 13.62
C GLY A 168 -4.66 -8.07 12.87
N GLY A 169 -4.95 -8.14 11.55
CA GLY A 169 -4.97 -7.04 10.61
C GLY A 169 -3.61 -6.81 9.94
N GLY A 170 -3.64 -6.40 8.68
CA GLY A 170 -2.43 -6.13 7.90
C GLY A 170 -2.53 -4.85 7.08
N PHE A 171 -3.59 -4.70 6.28
CA PHE A 171 -3.91 -3.53 5.46
C PHE A 171 -2.79 -3.10 4.50
N GLY A 172 -1.85 -3.99 4.18
CA GLY A 172 -0.61 -3.71 3.47
C GLY A 172 0.62 -3.60 4.38
N GLY A 173 0.45 -3.14 5.62
CA GLY A 173 1.52 -2.90 6.58
C GLY A 173 2.29 -4.13 7.06
N LYS A 174 1.76 -5.34 6.86
CA LYS A 174 2.46 -6.61 7.11
C LYS A 174 2.83 -7.34 5.81
N GLY A 175 2.86 -6.63 4.70
CA GLY A 175 3.35 -7.14 3.40
C GLY A 175 4.87 -7.29 3.37
N PRO A 176 5.65 -6.29 3.77
CA PRO A 176 7.10 -6.41 3.92
C PRO A 176 7.51 -7.33 5.07
N SER A 177 8.77 -7.72 5.07
CA SER A 177 9.44 -8.35 6.19
C SER A 177 10.20 -7.28 6.97
N TYR A 178 9.99 -7.21 8.26
CA TYR A 178 10.67 -6.25 9.13
C TYR A 178 11.73 -6.93 9.98
N GLU A 179 12.44 -6.15 10.76
CA GLU A 179 13.58 -6.56 11.56
C GLU A 179 13.20 -7.59 12.65
N ASP A 180 11.94 -7.61 13.11
CA ASP A 180 11.46 -8.64 14.04
C ASP A 180 11.68 -10.07 13.48
N LEU A 181 11.48 -10.25 12.18
CA LEU A 181 11.67 -11.53 11.51
C LEU A 181 13.14 -11.95 11.49
N THR A 182 14.00 -11.05 10.99
CA THR A 182 15.43 -11.35 10.78
C THR A 182 16.17 -11.46 12.10
N LEU A 183 15.90 -10.54 13.05
CA LEU A 183 16.53 -10.55 14.37
C LEU A 183 16.14 -11.78 15.20
N ALA A 184 14.87 -12.19 15.17
CA ALA A 184 14.44 -13.41 15.87
C ALA A 184 15.16 -14.65 15.33
N ALA A 185 15.27 -14.78 14.01
CA ALA A 185 15.93 -15.93 13.38
C ALA A 185 17.42 -16.00 13.63
N LEU A 186 18.12 -14.85 13.47
CA LEU A 186 19.55 -14.75 13.75
C LEU A 186 19.87 -15.00 15.23
N ALA A 187 19.10 -14.41 16.15
CA ALA A 187 19.29 -14.59 17.58
C ALA A 187 18.99 -16.03 18.02
N ALA A 188 17.98 -16.67 17.43
CA ALA A 188 17.68 -18.08 17.70
C ALA A 188 18.83 -19.00 17.29
N ARG A 189 19.48 -18.73 16.15
CA ARG A 189 20.68 -19.45 15.72
C ARG A 189 21.84 -19.27 16.68
N ASP A 190 22.15 -18.03 17.03
CA ASP A 190 23.33 -17.70 17.84
C ASP A 190 23.19 -18.12 19.31
N LEU A 191 21.94 -18.15 19.84
CA LEU A 191 21.66 -18.57 21.21
C LEU A 191 21.35 -20.07 21.33
N GLY A 192 21.01 -20.76 20.24
CA GLY A 192 20.54 -22.13 20.26
C GLY A 192 19.22 -22.31 21.06
N GLN A 193 18.39 -21.28 21.14
CA GLN A 193 17.15 -21.23 21.92
C GLN A 193 16.05 -20.48 21.14
N PRO A 194 14.75 -20.73 21.44
CA PRO A 194 13.66 -19.95 20.89
C PRO A 194 13.79 -18.47 21.25
N VAL A 195 13.61 -17.60 20.27
CA VAL A 195 13.63 -16.14 20.45
C VAL A 195 12.34 -15.56 19.91
N LYS A 196 11.72 -14.67 20.70
CA LYS A 196 10.56 -13.87 20.29
C LYS A 196 10.93 -12.39 20.24
N VAL A 197 10.62 -11.75 19.11
CA VAL A 197 10.72 -10.30 18.92
C VAL A 197 9.32 -9.78 18.62
N ALA A 198 8.89 -8.75 19.34
CA ALA A 198 7.60 -8.10 19.12
C ALA A 198 7.79 -6.59 19.15
N PHE A 199 7.28 -5.92 18.13
CA PHE A 199 7.29 -4.46 18.06
C PHE A 199 6.35 -3.86 19.10
N THR A 200 6.75 -2.75 19.69
CA THR A 200 5.83 -1.89 20.44
C THR A 200 4.91 -1.13 19.49
N ARG A 201 3.86 -0.52 20.02
CA ARG A 201 2.98 0.32 19.21
C ARG A 201 3.72 1.50 18.57
N GLN A 202 4.66 2.12 19.29
CA GLN A 202 5.49 3.19 18.75
C GLN A 202 6.37 2.69 17.58
N GLN A 203 7.00 1.52 17.72
CA GLN A 203 7.79 0.95 16.64
C GLN A 203 6.95 0.65 15.39
N MET A 204 5.67 0.29 15.53
CA MET A 204 4.77 0.14 14.39
C MET A 204 4.58 1.44 13.59
N PHE A 205 4.74 2.61 14.20
CA PHE A 205 4.63 3.89 13.50
C PHE A 205 5.95 4.37 12.88
N HIS A 206 7.07 3.93 13.41
CA HIS A 206 8.38 4.45 13.03
C HIS A 206 9.24 3.44 12.25
N ALA A 207 9.08 2.14 12.53
CA ALA A 207 9.87 1.07 11.93
C ALA A 207 9.08 0.24 10.91
N SER A 208 7.84 0.61 10.59
CA SER A 208 7.07 -0.03 9.53
C SER A 208 6.73 0.96 8.42
N ILE A 209 6.35 0.43 7.26
CA ILE A 209 5.94 1.25 6.12
C ILE A 209 4.69 2.07 6.44
N HIS A 210 4.56 3.19 5.74
CA HIS A 210 3.39 4.07 5.79
C HIS A 210 2.93 4.43 4.36
N ARG A 211 1.65 4.78 4.19
CA ARG A 211 1.20 5.44 2.96
C ARG A 211 1.79 6.85 2.92
N PRO A 212 2.51 7.23 1.86
CA PRO A 212 3.08 8.56 1.77
C PRO A 212 2.02 9.64 1.61
N ALA A 213 2.36 10.86 1.99
CA ALA A 213 1.57 12.03 1.63
C ALA A 213 1.57 12.23 0.12
N THR A 214 0.50 12.82 -0.40
CA THR A 214 0.40 13.17 -1.83
C THR A 214 -0.03 14.62 -2.01
N VAL A 215 0.43 15.22 -3.11
CA VAL A 215 -0.11 16.45 -3.68
C VAL A 215 -0.53 16.13 -5.10
N GLN A 216 -1.81 16.32 -5.41
CA GLN A 216 -2.41 15.91 -6.65
C GLN A 216 -3.09 17.11 -7.31
N ARG A 217 -2.70 17.45 -8.55
CA ARG A 217 -3.37 18.44 -9.37
C ARG A 217 -4.27 17.75 -10.37
N VAL A 218 -5.55 18.05 -10.33
CA VAL A 218 -6.55 17.54 -11.26
C VAL A 218 -7.03 18.68 -12.14
N ARG A 219 -6.93 18.50 -13.46
CA ARG A 219 -7.41 19.46 -14.45
C ARG A 219 -8.43 18.79 -15.36
N LEU A 220 -9.65 19.31 -15.38
CA LEU A 220 -10.76 18.80 -16.19
C LEU A 220 -11.26 19.91 -17.11
N GLY A 221 -11.32 19.65 -18.42
CA GLY A 221 -11.99 20.49 -19.40
C GLY A 221 -13.24 19.79 -19.92
N ALA A 222 -14.36 20.52 -20.03
CA ALA A 222 -15.60 19.95 -20.51
C ALA A 222 -16.36 20.90 -21.44
N THR A 223 -17.23 20.33 -22.27
CA THR A 223 -18.27 21.04 -23.03
C THR A 223 -19.41 21.47 -22.10
N PRO A 224 -20.26 22.43 -22.49
CA PRO A 224 -21.39 22.88 -21.65
C PRO A 224 -22.39 21.78 -21.32
N ASP A 225 -22.47 20.73 -22.11
CA ASP A 225 -23.32 19.55 -21.85
C ASP A 225 -22.63 18.51 -20.95
N GLY A 226 -21.40 18.78 -20.47
CA GLY A 226 -20.71 17.97 -19.48
C GLY A 226 -19.85 16.82 -20.03
N ARG A 227 -19.56 16.79 -21.33
CA ARG A 227 -18.60 15.81 -21.88
C ARG A 227 -17.18 16.30 -21.68
N LEU A 228 -16.33 15.46 -21.09
CA LEU A 228 -14.92 15.77 -20.91
C LEU A 228 -14.20 15.85 -22.25
N THR A 229 -13.51 16.96 -22.49
CA THR A 229 -12.62 17.20 -23.64
C THR A 229 -11.16 17.04 -23.26
N ALA A 230 -10.84 17.29 -21.99
CA ALA A 230 -9.49 17.20 -21.45
C ALA A 230 -9.52 16.66 -20.01
N PHE A 231 -8.54 15.82 -19.67
CA PHE A 231 -8.39 15.21 -18.36
C PHE A 231 -6.91 15.15 -17.99
N ALA A 232 -6.53 15.69 -16.85
CA ALA A 232 -5.21 15.46 -16.28
C ALA A 232 -5.28 15.14 -14.78
N LEU A 233 -4.42 14.21 -14.34
CA LEU A 233 -4.10 13.97 -12.95
C LEU A 233 -2.60 13.81 -12.80
N GLU A 234 -1.96 14.75 -12.15
CA GLU A 234 -0.53 14.75 -11.86
C GLU A 234 -0.36 14.66 -10.34
N ALA A 235 0.40 13.66 -9.88
CA ALA A 235 0.55 13.37 -8.46
C ALA A 235 2.02 13.40 -8.05
N ALA A 236 2.35 14.20 -7.03
CA ALA A 236 3.62 14.12 -6.34
C ALA A 236 3.45 13.33 -5.03
N THR A 237 4.44 12.49 -4.72
CA THR A 237 4.52 11.67 -3.51
C THR A 237 5.95 11.64 -3.01
N HIS A 238 6.17 11.10 -1.82
CA HIS A 238 7.51 10.96 -1.27
C HIS A 238 7.84 9.51 -0.92
N CYS A 239 9.14 9.22 -0.86
CA CYS A 239 9.66 7.96 -0.33
C CYS A 239 10.95 8.21 0.48
N ALA A 240 11.44 7.17 1.15
CA ALA A 240 12.76 7.20 1.77
C ALA A 240 13.86 7.40 0.71
N ARG A 241 15.00 7.99 1.11
CA ARG A 241 16.09 8.34 0.18
C ARG A 241 16.61 7.17 -0.66
N HIS A 242 16.60 5.97 -0.11
CA HIS A 242 17.08 4.75 -0.76
C HIS A 242 15.97 3.86 -1.32
N ASP A 243 14.73 4.35 -1.30
CA ASP A 243 13.55 3.64 -1.80
C ASP A 243 13.05 4.23 -3.12
N THR A 244 12.18 3.50 -3.78
CA THR A 244 11.56 3.88 -5.06
C THR A 244 10.05 3.67 -5.05
N PHE A 245 9.46 3.45 -3.86
CA PHE A 245 8.02 3.26 -3.77
C PHE A 245 7.29 4.53 -4.22
N THR A 246 6.39 4.36 -5.17
CA THR A 246 5.50 5.42 -5.68
C THR A 246 4.06 5.10 -5.32
N GLU A 247 3.35 6.04 -4.73
CA GLU A 247 1.90 5.95 -4.57
C GLU A 247 1.26 6.33 -5.91
N HIS A 248 0.82 5.33 -6.69
CA HIS A 248 0.36 5.50 -8.08
C HIS A 248 -1.03 6.12 -8.19
N ALA A 249 -1.23 7.31 -7.60
CA ALA A 249 -2.51 7.98 -7.52
C ALA A 249 -3.19 8.23 -8.89
N ALA A 250 -2.39 8.53 -9.91
CA ALA A 250 -2.92 8.80 -11.25
C ALA A 250 -3.23 7.54 -12.07
N SER A 251 -2.67 6.37 -11.73
CA SER A 251 -2.76 5.19 -12.58
C SER A 251 -4.18 4.67 -12.78
N PHE A 252 -4.96 4.59 -11.71
CA PHE A 252 -6.31 4.03 -11.77
C PHE A 252 -7.34 4.99 -12.35
N SER A 253 -7.06 6.30 -12.34
CA SER A 253 -7.89 7.30 -13.00
C SER A 253 -7.95 7.12 -14.51
N ARG A 254 -6.96 6.44 -15.09
CA ARG A 254 -6.83 6.21 -16.53
C ARG A 254 -7.99 5.41 -17.13
N ALA A 255 -8.64 4.58 -16.34
CA ALA A 255 -9.72 3.70 -16.77
C ALA A 255 -11.13 4.16 -16.35
N LEU A 256 -11.25 5.25 -15.55
CA LEU A 256 -12.54 5.58 -14.94
C LEU A 256 -13.45 6.40 -15.85
N TYR A 257 -12.96 7.48 -16.46
CA TYR A 257 -13.76 8.36 -17.32
C TYR A 257 -13.14 8.54 -18.70
N ALA A 258 -14.01 8.68 -19.71
CA ALA A 258 -13.59 8.98 -21.07
C ALA A 258 -13.17 10.46 -21.21
N ALA A 259 -12.04 10.70 -21.85
CA ALA A 259 -11.63 12.00 -22.35
C ALA A 259 -10.63 11.80 -23.50
N PRO A 260 -10.77 12.48 -24.63
CA PRO A 260 -9.92 12.27 -25.80
C PRO A 260 -8.50 12.83 -25.61
N ASN A 261 -8.32 13.83 -24.74
CA ASN A 261 -7.02 14.44 -24.47
C ASN A 261 -6.67 14.26 -22.99
N ARG A 262 -5.57 13.56 -22.71
CA ARG A 262 -5.23 13.13 -21.36
C ARG A 262 -3.75 13.37 -21.04
N LEU A 263 -3.50 13.64 -19.75
CA LEU A 263 -2.17 13.71 -19.17
C LEU A 263 -2.23 13.07 -17.76
N THR A 264 -1.46 12.03 -17.53
CA THR A 264 -1.30 11.47 -16.18
C THR A 264 0.16 11.23 -15.87
N GLY A 265 0.59 11.58 -14.67
CA GLY A 265 2.00 11.44 -14.31
C GLY A 265 2.22 11.40 -12.80
N HIS A 266 3.41 10.93 -12.43
CA HIS A 266 3.86 10.87 -11.05
C HIS A 266 5.19 11.60 -10.87
N ARG A 267 5.40 12.14 -9.66
CA ARG A 267 6.67 12.73 -9.21
C ARG A 267 7.02 12.17 -7.84
N LEU A 268 8.29 11.84 -7.65
CA LEU A 268 8.79 11.20 -6.45
C LEU A 268 9.85 12.07 -5.78
N VAL A 269 9.58 12.49 -4.55
CA VAL A 269 10.51 13.26 -3.71
C VAL A 269 11.17 12.32 -2.71
N ARG A 270 12.50 12.31 -2.66
CA ARG A 270 13.28 11.46 -1.73
C ARG A 270 13.65 12.23 -0.48
N LEU A 271 13.29 11.69 0.68
CA LEU A 271 13.45 12.32 1.99
C LEU A 271 14.14 11.40 3.00
N ASP A 272 14.64 11.97 4.08
CA ASP A 272 15.22 11.22 5.21
C ASP A 272 14.11 10.80 6.20
N ILE A 273 13.24 9.92 5.76
CA ILE A 273 12.03 9.45 6.45
C ILE A 273 11.95 7.92 6.39
N PRO A 274 11.11 7.28 7.23
CA PRO A 274 10.81 5.85 7.12
C PRO A 274 10.33 5.46 5.72
N VAL A 275 10.54 4.20 5.38
CA VAL A 275 10.15 3.65 4.07
C VAL A 275 8.65 3.80 3.84
N ALA A 276 8.27 4.34 2.69
CA ALA A 276 6.89 4.36 2.24
C ALA A 276 6.47 2.98 1.70
N GLY A 277 5.17 2.71 1.67
CA GLY A 277 4.68 1.46 1.13
C GLY A 277 3.16 1.40 1.01
N ALA A 278 2.70 0.31 0.42
CA ALA A 278 1.30 0.13 0.10
C ALA A 278 0.40 0.05 1.35
N MET A 279 -0.65 0.84 1.37
CA MET A 279 -1.79 0.68 2.26
C MET A 279 -3.02 0.30 1.43
N ARG A 280 -4.00 -0.37 2.04
CA ARG A 280 -5.27 -0.82 1.43
C ARG A 280 -5.73 0.10 0.29
N ALA A 281 -5.84 -0.45 -0.94
CA ALA A 281 -6.04 0.24 -2.21
C ALA A 281 -4.94 1.28 -2.52
N PRO A 282 -3.66 0.83 -2.70
CA PRO A 282 -2.55 1.73 -3.04
C PRO A 282 -2.78 2.39 -4.40
N GLY A 283 -2.66 3.71 -4.44
CA GLY A 283 -2.99 4.53 -5.60
C GLY A 283 -4.48 4.84 -5.71
N GLU A 284 -5.36 3.84 -5.65
CA GLU A 284 -6.80 4.06 -5.82
C GLU A 284 -7.39 4.94 -4.72
N ALA A 285 -7.08 4.66 -3.46
CA ALA A 285 -7.69 5.39 -2.34
C ALA A 285 -7.42 6.89 -2.38
N VAL A 286 -6.21 7.29 -2.72
CA VAL A 286 -5.83 8.71 -2.79
C VAL A 286 -6.19 9.34 -4.13
N GLY A 287 -6.02 8.59 -5.24
CA GLY A 287 -6.31 9.10 -6.59
C GLY A 287 -7.79 9.27 -6.86
N MET A 288 -8.64 8.37 -6.35
CA MET A 288 -10.09 8.54 -6.49
C MET A 288 -10.62 9.72 -5.67
N LEU A 289 -10.03 10.00 -4.49
CA LEU A 289 -10.42 11.16 -3.71
C LEU A 289 -10.27 12.46 -4.51
N SER A 290 -9.13 12.66 -5.16
CA SER A 290 -8.87 13.88 -5.91
C SER A 290 -9.69 13.96 -7.20
N LEU A 291 -9.78 12.84 -7.94
CA LEU A 291 -10.55 12.80 -9.18
C LEU A 291 -12.05 13.03 -8.92
N GLU A 292 -12.63 12.33 -7.96
CA GLU A 292 -14.04 12.43 -7.65
C GLU A 292 -14.42 13.79 -7.06
N GLY A 293 -13.51 14.40 -6.26
CA GLY A 293 -13.67 15.78 -5.81
C GLY A 293 -13.69 16.77 -6.98
N ALA A 294 -12.79 16.63 -7.94
CA ALA A 294 -12.76 17.49 -9.13
C ALA A 294 -13.98 17.25 -10.04
N MET A 295 -14.49 16.02 -10.14
CA MET A 295 -15.73 15.72 -10.87
C MET A 295 -16.94 16.40 -10.22
N ASP A 296 -17.00 16.45 -8.90
CA ASP A 296 -18.08 17.16 -8.19
C ASP A 296 -17.99 18.69 -8.39
N GLU A 297 -16.78 19.26 -8.35
CA GLU A 297 -16.56 20.68 -8.69
C GLU A 297 -17.01 20.99 -10.14
N LEU A 298 -16.72 20.09 -11.07
CA LEU A 298 -17.13 20.23 -12.45
C LEU A 298 -18.66 20.14 -12.59
N ALA A 299 -19.31 19.20 -11.89
CA ALA A 299 -20.76 19.05 -11.86
C ALA A 299 -21.45 20.32 -11.34
N GLU A 300 -20.91 20.92 -10.27
CA GLU A 300 -21.40 22.18 -9.72
C GLU A 300 -21.29 23.32 -10.72
N LYS A 301 -20.13 23.49 -11.36
CA LYS A 301 -19.91 24.54 -12.38
C LYS A 301 -20.84 24.40 -13.59
N LEU A 302 -21.19 23.18 -13.94
CA LEU A 302 -22.10 22.87 -15.05
C LEU A 302 -23.59 22.92 -14.65
N GLY A 303 -23.89 22.94 -13.34
CA GLY A 303 -25.25 22.79 -12.84
C GLY A 303 -25.86 21.42 -13.11
N LEU A 304 -25.03 20.38 -13.28
CA LEU A 304 -25.42 19.01 -13.54
C LEU A 304 -25.49 18.19 -12.24
N ASP A 305 -26.33 17.15 -12.28
CA ASP A 305 -26.28 16.14 -11.23
C ASP A 305 -24.93 15.36 -11.30
N PRO A 306 -24.25 15.14 -10.17
CA PRO A 306 -22.96 14.44 -10.15
C PRO A 306 -23.02 13.02 -10.74
N ILE A 307 -24.11 12.30 -10.59
CA ILE A 307 -24.30 10.96 -11.19
C ILE A 307 -24.44 11.10 -12.71
N GLU A 308 -25.25 12.05 -13.16
CA GLU A 308 -25.46 12.31 -14.58
C GLU A 308 -24.16 12.68 -15.29
N LEU A 309 -23.33 13.54 -14.67
CA LEU A 309 -22.02 13.89 -15.23
C LEU A 309 -21.13 12.66 -15.42
N ARG A 310 -21.14 11.74 -14.45
CA ARG A 310 -20.32 10.51 -14.51
C ARG A 310 -20.84 9.54 -15.59
N ILE A 311 -22.14 9.37 -15.70
CA ILE A 311 -22.77 8.55 -16.75
C ILE A 311 -22.42 9.07 -18.14
N ARG A 312 -22.45 10.39 -18.35
CA ARG A 312 -22.07 11.01 -19.65
C ARG A 312 -20.63 10.74 -20.06
N ASN A 313 -19.75 10.50 -19.10
CA ASN A 313 -18.34 10.28 -19.31
C ASN A 313 -17.91 8.82 -19.08
N GLU A 314 -18.89 7.90 -18.98
CA GLU A 314 -18.60 6.47 -18.90
C GLU A 314 -17.96 5.97 -20.21
N PRO A 315 -16.77 5.34 -20.16
CA PRO A 315 -16.14 4.81 -21.36
C PRO A 315 -16.66 3.43 -21.74
N ASP A 316 -16.83 3.18 -23.04
CA ASP A 316 -17.18 1.87 -23.58
C ASP A 316 -16.01 0.87 -23.53
N SER A 317 -14.78 1.37 -23.50
CA SER A 317 -13.53 0.60 -23.43
C SER A 317 -12.48 1.41 -22.68
N HIS A 318 -11.38 0.77 -22.31
CA HIS A 318 -10.29 1.44 -21.62
C HIS A 318 -9.77 2.66 -22.41
N PRO A 319 -9.90 3.89 -21.89
CA PRO A 319 -9.66 5.13 -22.66
C PRO A 319 -8.29 5.27 -23.31
N GLU A 320 -7.26 4.66 -22.72
CA GLU A 320 -5.89 4.78 -23.24
C GLU A 320 -5.48 3.62 -24.16
N THR A 321 -6.00 2.43 -23.91
CA THR A 321 -5.57 1.21 -24.65
C THR A 321 -6.58 0.73 -25.65
N GLY A 322 -7.84 1.17 -25.57
CA GLY A 322 -8.95 0.67 -26.37
C GLY A 322 -9.37 -0.77 -26.01
N ALA A 323 -8.76 -1.39 -24.98
CA ALA A 323 -9.08 -2.75 -24.58
C ALA A 323 -10.50 -2.83 -23.98
N PRO A 324 -11.28 -3.88 -24.27
CA PRO A 324 -12.57 -4.07 -23.66
C PRO A 324 -12.42 -4.34 -22.15
N PHE A 325 -13.38 -3.87 -21.37
CA PHE A 325 -13.48 -4.26 -19.97
C PHE A 325 -13.95 -5.70 -19.83
N SER A 326 -13.38 -6.46 -18.90
CA SER A 326 -13.80 -7.84 -18.62
C SER A 326 -15.18 -7.89 -17.96
N ALA A 327 -15.48 -6.92 -17.10
CA ALA A 327 -16.76 -6.68 -16.47
C ALA A 327 -16.82 -5.21 -16.02
N ARG A 328 -17.90 -4.50 -16.36
CA ARG A 328 -18.11 -3.12 -15.95
C ARG A 328 -19.60 -2.84 -15.90
N GLN A 329 -20.09 -2.56 -14.71
CA GLN A 329 -21.51 -2.26 -14.43
C GLN A 329 -21.59 -1.01 -13.55
N LEU A 330 -20.75 -0.01 -13.83
CA LEU A 330 -20.66 1.19 -13.02
C LEU A 330 -21.94 2.03 -13.13
N VAL A 331 -22.50 2.16 -14.31
CA VAL A 331 -23.74 2.92 -14.55
C VAL A 331 -24.92 2.28 -13.81
N GLU A 332 -25.09 0.97 -13.93
CA GLU A 332 -26.12 0.22 -13.21
C GLU A 332 -25.96 0.33 -11.71
N CYS A 333 -24.72 0.23 -11.22
CA CYS A 333 -24.39 0.38 -9.79
C CYS A 333 -24.75 1.78 -9.27
N MET A 334 -24.42 2.84 -10.02
CA MET A 334 -24.77 4.21 -9.65
C MET A 334 -26.29 4.42 -9.67
N THR A 335 -26.98 3.91 -10.67
CA THR A 335 -28.43 4.09 -10.85
C THR A 335 -29.23 3.36 -9.77
N ASP A 336 -28.92 2.07 -9.54
CA ASP A 336 -29.58 1.27 -8.50
C ASP A 336 -29.26 1.80 -7.10
N GLY A 337 -27.98 2.14 -6.87
CA GLY A 337 -27.53 2.75 -5.62
C GLY A 337 -28.24 4.08 -5.33
N ALA A 338 -28.35 4.96 -6.30
CA ALA A 338 -29.05 6.23 -6.19
C ALA A 338 -30.54 6.05 -5.85
N GLN A 339 -31.19 5.11 -6.51
CA GLN A 339 -32.61 4.79 -6.26
C GLN A 339 -32.81 4.29 -4.82
N ARG A 340 -32.02 3.30 -4.38
CA ARG A 340 -32.13 2.72 -3.03
C ARG A 340 -31.77 3.70 -1.93
N PHE A 341 -30.76 4.57 -2.17
CA PHE A 341 -30.33 5.60 -1.24
C PHE A 341 -31.33 6.75 -1.09
N GLY A 342 -32.18 6.95 -2.09
CA GLY A 342 -33.09 8.08 -2.14
C GLY A 342 -32.44 9.37 -2.63
N TRP A 343 -31.51 9.27 -3.59
CA TRP A 343 -30.77 10.38 -4.18
C TRP A 343 -31.64 11.53 -4.69
N SER A 344 -32.86 11.24 -5.15
CA SER A 344 -33.84 12.25 -5.59
C SER A 344 -34.22 13.29 -4.53
N LYS A 345 -33.90 13.03 -3.25
CA LYS A 345 -34.11 13.96 -2.13
C LYS A 345 -32.92 14.92 -1.94
N ARG A 346 -31.84 14.76 -2.71
CA ARG A 346 -30.66 15.61 -2.62
C ARG A 346 -31.01 17.05 -2.94
N ASN A 347 -30.63 17.98 -2.07
CA ASN A 347 -30.60 19.40 -2.43
C ASN A 347 -29.27 19.69 -3.17
N PRO A 348 -29.30 20.15 -4.43
CA PRO A 348 -28.08 20.46 -5.19
C PRO A 348 -27.27 21.62 -4.61
N LYS A 349 -27.91 22.49 -3.83
CA LYS A 349 -27.20 23.64 -3.21
C LYS A 349 -26.60 23.21 -1.88
N PRO A 350 -25.29 23.41 -1.68
CA PRO A 350 -24.61 23.09 -0.42
C PRO A 350 -25.21 23.83 0.77
N ALA A 351 -25.13 23.19 1.95
CA ALA A 351 -25.52 23.74 3.26
C ALA A 351 -27.01 24.20 3.37
N GLN A 352 -27.92 23.76 2.50
CA GLN A 352 -29.31 24.18 2.54
C GLN A 352 -30.20 23.25 3.38
N VAL A 353 -29.80 22.02 3.62
CA VAL A 353 -30.53 21.08 4.47
C VAL A 353 -29.96 21.13 5.87
N VAL A 354 -30.84 21.46 6.82
CA VAL A 354 -30.46 21.55 8.24
C VAL A 354 -31.32 20.58 9.04
N ASP A 355 -30.68 19.79 9.90
CA ASP A 355 -31.32 18.90 10.85
C ASP A 355 -30.73 19.18 12.25
N GLY A 356 -31.47 19.94 13.08
CA GLY A 356 -30.99 20.43 14.36
C GLY A 356 -29.74 21.31 14.22
N GLU A 357 -28.63 20.86 14.76
CA GLU A 357 -27.32 21.54 14.69
C GLU A 357 -26.47 21.12 13.46
N TRP A 358 -26.98 20.23 12.62
CA TRP A 358 -26.23 19.64 11.52
C TRP A 358 -26.64 20.22 10.16
N HIS A 359 -25.63 20.53 9.35
CA HIS A 359 -25.83 20.69 7.90
C HIS A 359 -25.70 19.31 7.27
N VAL A 360 -26.73 18.86 6.55
CA VAL A 360 -26.78 17.55 5.92
C VAL A 360 -26.54 17.67 4.42
N GLY A 361 -25.52 16.96 3.92
CA GLY A 361 -25.22 16.85 2.49
C GLY A 361 -25.28 15.40 2.02
N LEU A 362 -25.74 15.19 0.79
CA LEU A 362 -25.67 13.92 0.11
C LEU A 362 -24.61 13.99 -0.96
N GLY A 363 -23.64 13.08 -0.93
CA GLY A 363 -22.55 12.96 -1.89
C GLY A 363 -22.47 11.54 -2.46
N MET A 364 -21.82 11.41 -3.59
CA MET A 364 -21.49 10.12 -4.21
C MET A 364 -20.06 10.18 -4.74
N ALA A 365 -19.43 9.05 -4.88
CA ALA A 365 -18.15 8.89 -5.53
C ALA A 365 -18.09 7.53 -6.22
N ALA A 366 -17.42 7.48 -7.38
CA ALA A 366 -17.12 6.23 -8.05
C ALA A 366 -15.69 5.77 -7.67
N ALA A 367 -15.45 4.48 -7.84
CA ALA A 367 -14.10 3.93 -7.70
C ALA A 367 -13.91 2.76 -8.66
N ILE A 368 -12.67 2.55 -9.05
CA ILE A 368 -12.25 1.40 -9.85
C ILE A 368 -11.04 0.74 -9.20
N ARG A 369 -10.98 -0.58 -9.29
CA ARG A 369 -9.79 -1.35 -8.91
C ARG A 369 -9.42 -2.31 -10.02
N GLY A 370 -8.13 -2.39 -10.31
CA GLY A 370 -7.62 -3.39 -11.23
C GLY A 370 -7.80 -4.80 -10.69
N ASN A 371 -8.30 -5.70 -11.53
CA ASN A 371 -8.43 -7.12 -11.22
C ASN A 371 -7.26 -7.87 -11.87
N PHE A 372 -6.14 -7.94 -11.15
CA PHE A 372 -4.92 -8.56 -11.65
C PHE A 372 -5.03 -10.09 -11.59
N LEU A 373 -4.79 -10.74 -12.73
CA LEU A 373 -4.60 -12.19 -12.80
C LEU A 373 -3.10 -12.48 -12.73
N LEU A 374 -2.70 -13.17 -11.66
CA LEU A 374 -1.30 -13.56 -11.44
C LEU A 374 -1.16 -15.08 -11.42
N PRO A 375 -0.01 -15.64 -11.83
CA PRO A 375 0.25 -17.06 -11.72
C PRO A 375 0.08 -17.55 -10.28
N ALA A 376 -0.76 -18.56 -10.10
CA ALA A 376 -1.03 -19.17 -8.82
C ALA A 376 -0.92 -20.69 -8.92
N LYS A 377 -0.57 -21.34 -7.78
CA LYS A 377 -0.52 -22.79 -7.66
C LYS A 377 -1.19 -23.22 -6.37
N ALA A 378 -2.10 -24.15 -6.49
CA ALA A 378 -2.72 -24.86 -5.37
C ALA A 378 -2.60 -26.35 -5.57
N SER A 379 -2.65 -27.13 -4.50
CA SER A 379 -2.81 -28.57 -4.53
C SER A 379 -4.02 -28.98 -3.69
N MET A 380 -4.72 -30.00 -4.15
CA MET A 380 -5.87 -30.55 -3.48
C MET A 380 -5.67 -32.06 -3.28
N LYS A 381 -6.06 -32.55 -2.12
CA LYS A 381 -6.09 -33.98 -1.79
C LYS A 381 -7.48 -34.31 -1.30
N ILE A 382 -8.06 -35.39 -1.85
CA ILE A 382 -9.33 -35.95 -1.41
C ILE A 382 -9.00 -37.24 -0.71
N GLU A 383 -9.43 -37.39 0.54
CA GLU A 383 -9.27 -38.62 1.34
C GLU A 383 -10.45 -39.58 1.12
N ALA A 384 -10.26 -40.84 1.47
CA ALA A 384 -11.28 -41.88 1.30
C ALA A 384 -12.55 -41.63 2.16
N ASP A 385 -12.44 -40.86 3.23
CA ASP A 385 -13.54 -40.50 4.11
C ASP A 385 -14.32 -39.24 3.60
N GLY A 386 -13.95 -38.70 2.43
CA GLY A 386 -14.56 -37.52 1.86
C GLY A 386 -13.95 -36.20 2.33
N THR A 387 -12.94 -36.21 3.21
CA THR A 387 -12.22 -35.00 3.63
C THR A 387 -11.40 -34.47 2.48
N VAL A 388 -11.53 -33.13 2.22
CA VAL A 388 -10.77 -32.43 1.20
C VAL A 388 -9.77 -31.47 1.84
N THR A 389 -8.51 -31.63 1.51
CA THR A 389 -7.44 -30.73 1.96
C THR A 389 -6.92 -29.89 0.80
N ILE A 390 -7.01 -28.55 0.94
CA ILE A 390 -6.43 -27.60 -0.01
C ILE A 390 -5.13 -27.03 0.58
N ARG A 391 -4.07 -26.97 -0.21
CA ARG A 391 -2.80 -26.35 0.16
C ARG A 391 -2.45 -25.26 -0.81
N GLN A 392 -2.28 -24.05 -0.29
CA GLN A 392 -1.91 -22.85 -1.05
C GLN A 392 -1.02 -21.94 -0.19
N GLY A 393 -0.17 -21.13 -0.84
CA GLY A 393 0.74 -20.20 -0.16
C GLY A 393 0.10 -18.83 0.13
N MET A 394 -1.19 -18.77 0.45
CA MET A 394 -1.90 -17.55 0.86
C MET A 394 -2.07 -17.50 2.38
N THR A 395 -2.20 -16.27 2.89
CA THR A 395 -2.54 -15.99 4.28
C THR A 395 -3.89 -15.29 4.33
N ASP A 396 -4.68 -15.55 5.37
CA ASP A 396 -5.90 -14.80 5.64
C ASP A 396 -5.57 -13.63 6.59
N ILE A 397 -5.76 -12.42 6.08
CA ILE A 397 -5.50 -11.17 6.82
C ILE A 397 -6.80 -10.54 7.35
N GLY A 398 -7.86 -11.32 7.44
CA GLY A 398 -9.23 -10.89 7.77
C GLY A 398 -10.12 -10.74 6.54
N THR A 399 -9.67 -11.17 5.36
CA THR A 399 -10.41 -11.09 4.08
C THR A 399 -11.31 -12.31 3.83
N GLY A 400 -11.25 -13.34 4.68
CA GLY A 400 -12.03 -14.56 4.52
C GLY A 400 -11.46 -15.54 3.48
N THR A 401 -10.18 -15.44 3.15
CA THR A 401 -9.54 -16.24 2.10
C THR A 401 -9.70 -17.74 2.32
N TYR A 402 -9.53 -18.23 3.56
CA TYR A 402 -9.70 -19.65 3.86
C TYR A 402 -11.14 -20.12 3.67
N THR A 403 -12.10 -19.29 4.09
CA THR A 403 -13.53 -19.59 3.92
C THR A 403 -13.91 -19.64 2.44
N ILE A 404 -13.49 -18.64 1.65
CA ILE A 404 -13.80 -18.59 0.21
C ILE A 404 -13.21 -19.79 -0.54
N LEU A 405 -11.97 -20.18 -0.24
CA LEU A 405 -11.34 -21.34 -0.86
C LEU A 405 -12.07 -22.64 -0.53
N ALA A 406 -12.52 -22.78 0.72
CA ALA A 406 -13.32 -23.94 1.13
C ALA A 406 -14.69 -23.97 0.42
N GLN A 407 -15.38 -22.82 0.32
CA GLN A 407 -16.65 -22.71 -0.38
C GLN A 407 -16.53 -23.05 -1.88
N ILE A 408 -15.59 -22.41 -2.59
CA ILE A 408 -15.35 -22.68 -4.02
C ILE A 408 -15.06 -24.17 -4.26
N THR A 409 -14.27 -24.77 -3.39
CA THR A 409 -13.94 -26.21 -3.52
C THR A 409 -15.17 -27.08 -3.30
N ALA A 410 -15.97 -26.82 -2.27
CA ALA A 410 -17.16 -27.57 -1.97
C ALA A 410 -18.24 -27.42 -3.06
N GLU A 411 -18.36 -26.25 -3.69
CA GLU A 411 -19.28 -26.00 -4.79
C GLU A 411 -18.82 -26.64 -6.11
N THR A 412 -17.54 -26.94 -6.26
CA THR A 412 -16.95 -27.49 -7.49
C THR A 412 -16.95 -29.03 -7.48
N LEU A 413 -16.90 -29.67 -6.31
CA LEU A 413 -16.85 -31.12 -6.13
C LEU A 413 -18.27 -31.71 -5.95
#